data_4abff3735eca462ac7f6a4bd567d1e10
#
_entry.id   4abff3735eca462ac7f6a4bd567d1e10
#
_cell.length_a   1.000
_cell.length_b   1.000
_cell.length_c   1.000
_cell.angle_alpha   90.00
_cell.angle_beta   90.00
_cell.angle_gamma   90.00
#
_symmetry.space_group_name_H-M   'P 1'
#
loop_
_entity.id
_entity.type
_entity.pdbx_description
1 polymer ?
#
loop_
_entity_poly.entity_id
_entity_poly.type
_entity_poly.pdbx_seq_one_letter_code
_entity_poly.pdbx_strand_id
1 'polypeptide(L)'
;RRNGIIINEGYNIEITGDIPIKSGLSSSSALTVAWIRFLIKASGNTNKFSDEQLARWAYESEVLEFDEAGGLMDQYTISIGGMLHINTIDGTCERLKVSLGSLIIGDSGIEKNTQGILSELKNNALKSIELIVKHNSNFRIHDAKKQDFYDLRKNLPFELHPYFYAAIFNHEITQNALLELKNPVPDMKKIANLVNAHQEILDKKLNNTPQEMIYMMNAAKNAGASAVKIVGSGGGGCFFAMTEAQSEQKVIDSIIEAGA
;
A
#
# COMPACT_ATOMS: atom_id res chain seq x y z
N ARG A 1 20.66 -3.62 -20.31
CA ARG A 1 21.78 -2.89 -20.93
C ARG A 1 21.96 -1.50 -20.34
N ARG A 2 20.89 -0.71 -20.13
CA ARG A 2 20.91 0.64 -19.55
C ARG A 2 21.66 0.67 -18.19
N ASN A 3 21.50 -0.39 -17.38
CA ASN A 3 22.13 -0.52 -16.06
C ASN A 3 23.38 -1.43 -16.04
N GLY A 4 24.05 -1.61 -17.21
CA GLY A 4 25.29 -2.38 -17.32
C GLY A 4 25.10 -3.90 -17.19
N ILE A 5 23.87 -4.41 -17.29
CA ILE A 5 23.58 -5.84 -17.28
C ILE A 5 23.61 -6.35 -18.72
N ILE A 6 24.56 -7.23 -19.00
CA ILE A 6 24.74 -7.87 -20.32
C ILE A 6 24.54 -9.37 -20.16
N ILE A 7 23.64 -9.94 -20.94
CA ILE A 7 23.36 -11.37 -20.99
C ILE A 7 23.90 -11.88 -22.31
N ASN A 8 24.81 -12.83 -22.26
CA ASN A 8 25.53 -13.36 -23.40
C ASN A 8 24.94 -14.70 -23.89
N GLU A 9 24.00 -15.29 -23.16
CA GLU A 9 23.42 -16.59 -23.42
C GLU A 9 21.90 -16.49 -23.50
N GLY A 10 21.27 -17.42 -24.21
CA GLY A 10 19.83 -17.59 -24.24
C GLY A 10 19.37 -18.54 -23.13
N TYR A 11 18.17 -18.34 -22.60
CA TYR A 11 17.58 -19.15 -21.54
C TYR A 11 16.18 -19.61 -21.92
N ASN A 12 15.86 -20.87 -21.62
CA ASN A 12 14.50 -21.35 -21.56
C ASN A 12 13.98 -21.03 -20.14
N ILE A 13 12.87 -20.30 -20.05
CA ILE A 13 12.38 -19.78 -18.77
C ILE A 13 10.96 -20.27 -18.55
N GLU A 14 10.74 -20.87 -17.39
CA GLU A 14 9.42 -21.19 -16.86
C GLU A 14 9.12 -20.28 -15.67
N ILE A 15 7.92 -19.68 -15.68
CA ILE A 15 7.47 -18.79 -14.62
C ILE A 15 6.27 -19.44 -13.93
N THR A 16 6.40 -19.67 -12.63
CA THR A 16 5.33 -20.23 -11.80
C THR A 16 5.12 -19.34 -10.56
N GLY A 17 3.92 -19.33 -10.01
CA GLY A 17 3.60 -18.55 -8.81
C GLY A 17 2.16 -18.80 -8.37
N ASP A 18 1.91 -18.52 -7.09
CA ASP A 18 0.63 -18.69 -6.41
C ASP A 18 0.02 -17.37 -5.91
N ILE A 19 0.66 -16.22 -6.22
CA ILE A 19 0.13 -14.91 -5.89
C ILE A 19 -1.12 -14.65 -6.76
N PRO A 20 -2.30 -14.44 -6.16
CA PRO A 20 -3.52 -14.17 -6.92
C PRO A 20 -3.37 -12.97 -7.86
N ILE A 21 -3.77 -13.15 -9.11
CA ILE A 21 -3.67 -12.11 -10.16
C ILE A 21 -4.85 -11.15 -10.02
N LYS A 22 -4.62 -9.83 -10.19
CA LYS A 22 -5.62 -8.76 -10.09
C LYS A 22 -6.30 -8.63 -8.72
N SER A 23 -5.74 -9.25 -7.68
CA SER A 23 -6.29 -9.21 -6.32
C SER A 23 -5.73 -8.06 -5.45
N GLY A 24 -4.79 -7.28 -5.97
CA GLY A 24 -4.12 -6.19 -5.23
C GLY A 24 -2.94 -6.64 -4.38
N LEU A 25 -2.47 -7.87 -4.52
CA LEU A 25 -1.27 -8.42 -3.86
C LEU A 25 0.00 -8.22 -4.69
N SER A 26 -0.02 -7.30 -5.65
CA SER A 26 1.15 -6.87 -6.43
C SER A 26 1.87 -7.99 -7.18
N SER A 27 1.11 -8.93 -7.77
CA SER A 27 1.67 -10.05 -8.56
C SER A 27 2.52 -9.57 -9.76
N SER A 28 2.17 -8.44 -10.39
CA SER A 28 2.96 -7.83 -11.47
C SER A 28 4.32 -7.36 -10.98
N SER A 29 4.36 -6.63 -9.86
CA SER A 29 5.61 -6.15 -9.26
C SER A 29 6.47 -7.31 -8.75
N ALA A 30 5.85 -8.39 -8.23
CA ALA A 30 6.56 -9.60 -7.85
C ALA A 30 7.25 -10.25 -9.07
N LEU A 31 6.56 -10.34 -10.19
CA LEU A 31 7.13 -10.85 -11.45
C LEU A 31 8.26 -9.94 -11.95
N THR A 32 8.06 -8.62 -11.94
CA THR A 32 9.07 -7.64 -12.38
C THR A 32 10.35 -7.72 -11.55
N VAL A 33 10.23 -7.76 -10.21
CA VAL A 33 11.37 -7.90 -9.30
C VAL A 33 12.06 -9.25 -9.51
N ALA A 34 11.31 -10.35 -9.63
CA ALA A 34 11.88 -11.68 -9.89
C ALA A 34 12.63 -11.71 -11.22
N TRP A 35 12.06 -11.06 -12.25
CA TRP A 35 12.69 -10.95 -13.56
C TRP A 35 14.02 -10.16 -13.50
N ILE A 36 14.05 -9.02 -12.82
CA ILE A 36 15.28 -8.24 -12.64
C ILE A 36 16.34 -9.06 -11.90
N ARG A 37 15.96 -9.77 -10.82
CA ARG A 37 16.88 -10.68 -10.10
C ARG A 37 17.42 -11.78 -10.99
N PHE A 38 16.58 -12.38 -11.82
CA PHE A 38 17.02 -13.36 -12.82
C PHE A 38 18.05 -12.76 -13.79
N LEU A 39 17.78 -11.57 -14.36
CA LEU A 39 18.70 -10.93 -15.31
C LEU A 39 20.06 -10.61 -14.67
N ILE A 40 20.07 -10.14 -13.41
CA ILE A 40 21.29 -9.89 -12.65
C ILE A 40 22.07 -11.19 -12.45
N LYS A 41 21.39 -12.27 -12.06
CA LYS A 41 22.02 -13.58 -11.85
C LYS A 41 22.58 -14.14 -13.16
N ALA A 42 21.82 -14.09 -14.24
CA ALA A 42 22.23 -14.54 -15.57
C ALA A 42 23.43 -13.78 -16.15
N SER A 43 23.62 -12.52 -15.75
CA SER A 43 24.76 -11.70 -16.14
C SER A 43 26.02 -11.91 -15.28
N GLY A 44 25.98 -12.79 -14.26
CA GLY A 44 27.09 -13.02 -13.33
C GLY A 44 27.31 -11.92 -12.29
N ASN A 45 26.39 -10.96 -12.15
CA ASN A 45 26.52 -9.79 -11.25
C ASN A 45 25.75 -9.93 -9.93
N THR A 46 25.56 -11.13 -9.41
CA THR A 46 24.63 -11.46 -8.31
C THR A 46 24.74 -10.58 -7.05
N ASN A 47 25.96 -10.13 -6.70
CA ASN A 47 26.21 -9.35 -5.48
C ASN A 47 26.57 -7.88 -5.76
N LYS A 48 26.34 -7.40 -6.98
CA LYS A 48 26.76 -6.06 -7.38
C LYS A 48 25.78 -4.95 -7.04
N PHE A 49 24.50 -5.30 -6.85
CA PHE A 49 23.41 -4.35 -6.69
C PHE A 49 22.64 -4.60 -5.40
N SER A 50 22.25 -3.51 -4.73
CA SER A 50 21.43 -3.60 -3.53
C SER A 50 19.95 -3.88 -3.84
N ASP A 51 19.20 -4.32 -2.82
CA ASP A 51 17.75 -4.53 -2.94
C ASP A 51 17.00 -3.24 -3.26
N GLU A 52 17.48 -2.08 -2.76
CA GLU A 52 16.91 -0.77 -3.06
C GLU A 52 17.14 -0.38 -4.53
N GLN A 53 18.30 -0.72 -5.10
CA GLN A 53 18.55 -0.50 -6.52
C GLN A 53 17.64 -1.34 -7.40
N LEU A 54 17.41 -2.61 -7.03
CA LEU A 54 16.48 -3.49 -7.72
C LEU A 54 15.05 -2.94 -7.62
N ALA A 55 14.63 -2.52 -6.43
CA ALA A 55 13.33 -1.89 -6.21
C ALA A 55 13.15 -0.67 -7.11
N ARG A 56 14.16 0.18 -7.18
CA ARG A 56 14.15 1.38 -8.02
C ARG A 56 13.99 1.04 -9.49
N TRP A 57 14.75 0.06 -10.00
CA TRP A 57 14.63 -0.38 -11.40
C TRP A 57 13.27 -1.02 -11.71
N ALA A 58 12.72 -1.78 -10.76
CA ALA A 58 11.38 -2.34 -10.92
C ALA A 58 10.33 -1.22 -10.99
N TYR A 59 10.41 -0.22 -10.12
CA TYR A 59 9.54 0.96 -10.15
C TYR A 59 9.68 1.76 -11.46
N GLU A 60 10.90 2.01 -11.91
CA GLU A 60 11.15 2.70 -13.17
C GLU A 60 10.56 1.95 -14.37
N SER A 61 10.73 0.62 -14.41
CA SER A 61 10.26 -0.19 -15.52
C SER A 61 8.75 -0.47 -15.51
N GLU A 62 8.10 -0.49 -14.36
CA GLU A 62 6.67 -0.81 -14.23
C GLU A 62 5.79 0.44 -14.17
N VAL A 63 6.28 1.50 -13.56
CA VAL A 63 5.50 2.71 -13.28
C VAL A 63 5.92 3.88 -14.16
N LEU A 64 7.21 4.27 -14.12
CA LEU A 64 7.65 5.48 -14.81
C LEU A 64 7.71 5.32 -16.34
N GLU A 65 8.15 4.18 -16.84
CA GLU A 65 8.27 3.94 -18.30
C GLU A 65 6.88 3.94 -18.98
N PHE A 66 5.82 3.58 -18.25
CA PHE A 66 4.44 3.49 -18.76
C PHE A 66 3.52 4.63 -18.27
N ASP A 67 4.06 5.61 -17.55
CA ASP A 67 3.30 6.72 -16.94
C ASP A 67 2.09 6.24 -16.12
N GLU A 68 2.30 5.16 -15.34
CA GLU A 68 1.27 4.56 -14.51
C GLU A 68 1.04 5.37 -13.22
N ALA A 69 -0.18 5.30 -12.68
CA ALA A 69 -0.54 5.99 -11.44
C ALA A 69 0.09 5.41 -10.16
N GLY A 70 0.84 4.31 -10.28
CA GLY A 70 1.46 3.60 -9.16
C GLY A 70 2.48 4.43 -8.37
N GLY A 71 2.77 3.96 -7.14
CA GLY A 71 3.81 4.51 -6.26
C GLY A 71 4.95 3.49 -6.05
N LEU A 72 5.84 3.80 -5.11
CA LEU A 72 7.04 3.01 -4.80
C LEU A 72 6.77 1.74 -3.99
N MET A 73 5.59 1.63 -3.35
CA MET A 73 5.34 0.68 -2.27
C MET A 73 5.58 -0.78 -2.68
N ASP A 74 5.01 -1.20 -3.78
CA ASP A 74 4.98 -2.62 -4.18
C ASP A 74 6.38 -3.14 -4.50
N GLN A 75 7.09 -2.46 -5.39
CA GLN A 75 8.44 -2.86 -5.84
C GLN A 75 9.45 -2.84 -4.69
N TYR A 76 9.37 -1.83 -3.83
CA TYR A 76 10.26 -1.70 -2.68
C TYR A 76 9.99 -2.77 -1.62
N THR A 77 8.72 -3.00 -1.27
CA THR A 77 8.35 -4.02 -0.29
C THR A 77 8.73 -5.42 -0.76
N ILE A 78 8.50 -5.72 -2.03
CA ILE A 78 8.83 -7.03 -2.61
C ILE A 78 10.34 -7.22 -2.71
N SER A 79 11.08 -6.21 -3.13
CA SER A 79 12.53 -6.33 -3.30
C SER A 79 13.28 -6.40 -1.98
N ILE A 80 12.94 -5.54 -1.02
CA ILE A 80 13.66 -5.42 0.25
C ILE A 80 13.14 -6.42 1.30
N GLY A 81 11.82 -6.65 1.30
CA GLY A 81 11.13 -7.57 2.22
C GLY A 81 10.97 -7.03 3.64
N GLY A 82 10.13 -7.71 4.41
CA GLY A 82 9.79 -7.33 5.78
C GLY A 82 8.85 -6.13 5.87
N MET A 83 8.79 -5.51 7.05
CA MET A 83 8.02 -4.29 7.25
C MET A 83 8.89 -3.06 6.97
N LEU A 84 8.42 -2.19 6.09
CA LEU A 84 9.14 -1.01 5.65
C LEU A 84 8.36 0.26 5.92
N HIS A 85 9.07 1.29 6.37
CA HIS A 85 8.66 2.67 6.17
C HIS A 85 9.37 3.21 4.93
N ILE A 86 8.59 3.66 3.95
CA ILE A 86 9.11 4.18 2.69
C ILE A 86 8.79 5.68 2.63
N ASN A 87 9.82 6.51 2.52
CA ASN A 87 9.67 7.93 2.24
C ASN A 87 9.44 8.10 0.73
N THR A 88 8.24 8.51 0.36
CA THR A 88 7.84 8.63 -1.05
C THR A 88 8.43 9.86 -1.76
N ILE A 89 9.11 10.76 -1.04
CA ILE A 89 9.76 11.94 -1.63
C ILE A 89 11.07 11.55 -2.31
N ASP A 90 11.89 10.76 -1.61
CA ASP A 90 13.25 10.41 -2.03
C ASP A 90 13.49 8.91 -2.21
N GLY A 91 12.50 8.08 -1.87
CA GLY A 91 12.57 6.61 -1.97
C GLY A 91 13.43 5.97 -0.87
N THR A 92 13.82 6.72 0.17
CA THR A 92 14.55 6.12 1.30
C THR A 92 13.65 5.16 2.07
N CYS A 93 14.23 4.04 2.52
CA CYS A 93 13.53 2.98 3.22
C CYS A 93 14.13 2.70 4.58
N GLU A 94 13.28 2.54 5.57
CA GLU A 94 13.66 2.08 6.90
C GLU A 94 12.96 0.75 7.19
N ARG A 95 13.74 -0.29 7.52
CA ARG A 95 13.20 -1.58 7.93
C ARG A 95 12.81 -1.55 9.40
N LEU A 96 11.55 -1.82 9.68
CA LEU A 96 11.00 -1.88 11.04
C LEU A 96 11.10 -3.32 11.57
N LYS A 97 11.70 -3.48 12.75
CA LYS A 97 11.89 -4.80 13.41
C LYS A 97 10.72 -5.08 14.35
N VAL A 98 9.54 -5.29 13.78
CA VAL A 98 8.31 -5.53 14.54
C VAL A 98 7.51 -6.66 13.90
N SER A 99 6.79 -7.43 14.72
CA SER A 99 5.80 -8.40 14.28
C SER A 99 4.41 -7.88 14.61
N LEU A 100 3.51 -7.89 13.62
CA LEU A 100 2.11 -7.51 13.80
C LEU A 100 1.22 -8.68 14.27
N GLY A 101 1.81 -9.81 14.64
CA GLY A 101 1.05 -11.05 14.88
C GLY A 101 0.62 -11.69 13.56
N SER A 102 -0.50 -12.38 13.58
CA SER A 102 -1.05 -13.06 12.40
C SER A 102 -1.79 -12.11 11.52
N LEU A 103 -1.46 -12.14 10.22
CA LEU A 103 -2.14 -11.40 9.17
C LEU A 103 -2.86 -12.39 8.25
N ILE A 104 -4.19 -12.37 8.28
CA ILE A 104 -5.04 -13.18 7.40
C ILE A 104 -5.40 -12.34 6.20
N ILE A 105 -5.21 -12.87 5.00
CA ILE A 105 -5.62 -12.22 3.75
C ILE A 105 -6.95 -12.80 3.32
N GLY A 106 -7.95 -11.93 3.18
CA GLY A 106 -9.24 -12.27 2.56
C GLY A 106 -9.27 -11.74 1.13
N ASP A 107 -9.57 -12.62 0.17
CA ASP A 107 -9.80 -12.23 -1.23
C ASP A 107 -11.32 -12.06 -1.44
N SER A 108 -11.73 -10.87 -1.84
CA SER A 108 -13.15 -10.58 -2.06
C SER A 108 -13.70 -11.17 -3.35
N GLY A 109 -12.89 -11.75 -4.20
CA GLY A 109 -13.29 -12.20 -5.55
C GLY A 109 -13.70 -11.06 -6.49
N ILE A 110 -13.67 -9.80 -6.05
CA ILE A 110 -14.01 -8.64 -6.88
C ILE A 110 -12.77 -8.19 -7.64
N GLU A 111 -12.83 -8.22 -8.97
CA GLU A 111 -11.73 -7.73 -9.80
C GLU A 111 -11.46 -6.25 -9.50
N LYS A 112 -10.20 -5.95 -9.30
CA LYS A 112 -9.75 -4.61 -9.00
C LYS A 112 -9.58 -3.77 -10.26
N ASN A 113 -10.35 -2.68 -10.39
CA ASN A 113 -10.08 -1.64 -11.40
C ASN A 113 -9.01 -0.66 -10.87
N THR A 114 -7.77 -1.16 -10.79
CA THR A 114 -6.67 -0.42 -10.17
C THR A 114 -6.40 0.91 -10.86
N GLN A 115 -6.32 0.93 -12.19
CA GLN A 115 -5.94 2.12 -12.95
C GLN A 115 -6.97 3.25 -12.82
N GLY A 116 -8.25 2.96 -12.99
CA GLY A 116 -9.32 3.96 -12.93
C GLY A 116 -9.43 4.60 -11.54
N ILE A 117 -9.58 3.77 -10.51
CA ILE A 117 -9.78 4.24 -9.12
C ILE A 117 -8.53 4.93 -8.58
N LEU A 118 -7.34 4.33 -8.78
CA LEU A 118 -6.10 4.91 -8.29
C LEU A 118 -5.79 6.26 -8.95
N SER A 119 -6.01 6.35 -10.27
CA SER A 119 -5.83 7.61 -11.01
C SER A 119 -6.79 8.69 -10.52
N GLU A 120 -8.06 8.37 -10.31
CA GLU A 120 -9.05 9.31 -9.79
C GLU A 120 -8.67 9.82 -8.40
N LEU A 121 -8.37 8.92 -7.46
CA LEU A 121 -7.98 9.27 -6.10
C LEU A 121 -6.72 10.13 -6.07
N LYS A 122 -5.68 9.73 -6.83
CA LYS A 122 -4.42 10.46 -6.95
C LYS A 122 -4.64 11.85 -7.56
N ASN A 123 -5.34 11.95 -8.68
CA ASN A 123 -5.55 13.21 -9.38
C ASN A 123 -6.36 14.21 -8.55
N ASN A 124 -7.41 13.76 -7.87
CA ASN A 124 -8.22 14.62 -7.00
C ASN A 124 -7.44 15.08 -5.75
N ALA A 125 -6.61 14.19 -5.16
CA ALA A 125 -5.73 14.57 -4.06
C ALA A 125 -4.70 15.61 -4.51
N LEU A 126 -4.00 15.39 -5.63
CA LEU A 126 -3.02 16.33 -6.19
C LEU A 126 -3.68 17.68 -6.56
N LYS A 127 -4.85 17.66 -7.21
CA LYS A 127 -5.61 18.85 -7.55
C LYS A 127 -5.99 19.65 -6.30
N SER A 128 -6.41 18.98 -5.23
CA SER A 128 -6.72 19.66 -3.97
C SER A 128 -5.49 20.36 -3.38
N ILE A 129 -4.34 19.68 -3.35
CA ILE A 129 -3.08 20.23 -2.86
C ILE A 129 -2.62 21.41 -3.72
N GLU A 130 -2.68 21.30 -5.04
CA GLU A 130 -2.33 22.37 -5.98
C GLU A 130 -3.16 23.64 -5.76
N LEU A 131 -4.47 23.49 -5.58
CA LEU A 131 -5.35 24.63 -5.30
C LEU A 131 -5.02 25.30 -3.96
N ILE A 132 -4.70 24.51 -2.92
CA ILE A 132 -4.26 25.06 -1.63
C ILE A 132 -2.94 25.82 -1.77
N VAL A 133 -1.96 25.25 -2.47
CA VAL A 133 -0.65 25.91 -2.72
C VAL A 133 -0.81 27.21 -3.49
N LYS A 134 -1.75 27.31 -4.43
CA LYS A 134 -2.07 28.58 -5.13
C LYS A 134 -2.55 29.69 -4.18
N HIS A 135 -3.28 29.32 -3.12
CA HIS A 135 -3.77 30.27 -2.10
C HIS A 135 -2.77 30.51 -0.97
N ASN A 136 -1.94 29.51 -0.67
CA ASN A 136 -0.93 29.53 0.39
C ASN A 136 0.35 28.87 -0.10
N SER A 137 1.25 29.65 -0.69
CA SER A 137 2.50 29.17 -1.30
C SER A 137 3.45 28.49 -0.29
N ASN A 138 3.25 28.72 1.01
CA ASN A 138 4.05 28.09 2.06
C ASN A 138 3.49 26.73 2.50
N PHE A 139 2.29 26.36 2.05
CA PHE A 139 1.72 25.06 2.41
C PHE A 139 2.56 23.91 1.84
N ARG A 140 2.83 22.94 2.69
CA ARG A 140 3.51 21.69 2.36
C ARG A 140 2.71 20.53 2.92
N ILE A 141 2.26 19.62 2.06
CA ILE A 141 1.42 18.49 2.47
C ILE A 141 2.11 17.56 3.47
N HIS A 142 3.44 17.42 3.38
CA HIS A 142 4.22 16.57 4.28
C HIS A 142 4.31 17.11 5.72
N ASP A 143 4.10 18.41 5.90
CA ASP A 143 4.11 19.07 7.20
C ASP A 143 2.69 19.35 7.72
N ALA A 144 1.68 19.06 6.90
CA ALA A 144 0.29 19.39 7.20
C ALA A 144 -0.24 18.65 8.44
N LYS A 145 -1.02 19.35 9.24
CA LYS A 145 -1.70 18.85 10.43
C LYS A 145 -3.22 18.87 10.21
N LYS A 146 -3.95 18.13 11.03
CA LYS A 146 -5.43 18.13 10.98
C LYS A 146 -6.04 19.53 10.97
N GLN A 147 -5.44 20.47 11.70
CA GLN A 147 -5.92 21.86 11.76
C GLN A 147 -5.88 22.52 10.39
N ASP A 148 -4.84 22.25 9.58
CA ASP A 148 -4.72 22.82 8.23
C ASP A 148 -5.90 22.44 7.33
N PHE A 149 -6.45 21.22 7.48
CA PHE A 149 -7.66 20.86 6.76
C PHE A 149 -8.82 21.80 7.10
N TYR A 150 -9.07 22.06 8.38
CA TYR A 150 -10.20 22.89 8.80
C TYR A 150 -10.02 24.34 8.39
N ASP A 151 -8.80 24.87 8.41
CA ASP A 151 -8.49 26.25 8.05
C ASP A 151 -8.50 26.50 6.55
N LEU A 152 -8.03 25.52 5.76
CA LEU A 152 -7.78 25.68 4.32
C LEU A 152 -8.88 25.12 3.43
N ARG A 153 -9.70 24.16 3.88
CA ARG A 153 -10.76 23.54 3.04
C ARG A 153 -11.73 24.53 2.42
N LYS A 154 -11.94 25.70 3.01
CA LYS A 154 -12.79 26.76 2.47
C LYS A 154 -12.31 27.31 1.11
N ASN A 155 -11.02 27.08 0.78
CA ASN A 155 -10.41 27.47 -0.49
C ASN A 155 -10.53 26.38 -1.56
N LEU A 156 -11.25 25.29 -1.27
CA LEU A 156 -11.46 24.17 -2.18
C LEU A 156 -12.93 24.03 -2.56
N PRO A 157 -13.23 23.59 -3.79
CA PRO A 157 -14.52 23.04 -4.15
C PRO A 157 -14.91 21.90 -3.20
N PHE A 158 -16.21 21.80 -2.88
CA PHE A 158 -16.70 20.84 -1.89
C PHE A 158 -16.38 19.38 -2.27
N GLU A 159 -16.42 19.04 -3.55
CA GLU A 159 -16.09 17.73 -4.10
C GLU A 159 -14.65 17.29 -3.84
N LEU A 160 -13.72 18.23 -3.61
CA LEU A 160 -12.32 17.92 -3.30
C LEU A 160 -12.04 17.78 -1.79
N HIS A 161 -13.00 18.16 -0.93
CA HIS A 161 -12.81 18.04 0.52
C HIS A 161 -12.46 16.63 1.00
N PRO A 162 -13.11 15.54 0.53
CA PRO A 162 -12.77 14.19 0.96
C PRO A 162 -11.33 13.79 0.63
N TYR A 163 -10.82 14.17 -0.52
CA TYR A 163 -9.47 13.86 -0.97
C TYR A 163 -8.40 14.64 -0.19
N PHE A 164 -8.65 15.92 0.05
CA PHE A 164 -7.77 16.75 0.89
C PHE A 164 -7.76 16.28 2.34
N TYR A 165 -8.94 15.90 2.86
CA TYR A 165 -9.05 15.27 4.18
C TYR A 165 -8.20 13.99 4.25
N ALA A 166 -8.41 13.09 3.29
CA ALA A 166 -7.70 11.81 3.26
C ALA A 166 -6.17 12.01 3.15
N ALA A 167 -5.71 12.95 2.32
CA ALA A 167 -4.28 13.23 2.18
C ALA A 167 -3.63 13.64 3.51
N ILE A 168 -4.27 14.52 4.28
CA ILE A 168 -3.73 15.01 5.55
C ILE A 168 -3.88 13.95 6.65
N PHE A 169 -5.09 13.37 6.83
CA PHE A 169 -5.37 12.50 7.95
C PHE A 169 -4.71 11.13 7.82
N ASN A 170 -4.62 10.56 6.60
CA ASN A 170 -3.89 9.30 6.38
C ASN A 170 -2.40 9.50 6.62
N HIS A 171 -1.84 10.64 6.22
CA HIS A 171 -0.44 10.97 6.52
C HIS A 171 -0.19 11.01 8.03
N GLU A 172 -1.01 11.71 8.79
CA GLU A 172 -0.88 11.78 10.25
C GLU A 172 -1.04 10.40 10.92
N ILE A 173 -2.01 9.58 10.46
CA ILE A 173 -2.17 8.20 10.93
C ILE A 173 -0.88 7.39 10.66
N THR A 174 -0.30 7.52 9.48
CA THR A 174 0.95 6.84 9.12
C THR A 174 2.11 7.28 9.98
N GLN A 175 2.25 8.58 10.25
CA GLN A 175 3.30 9.09 11.16
C GLN A 175 3.12 8.56 12.59
N ASN A 176 1.89 8.54 13.10
CA ASN A 176 1.60 7.99 14.42
C ASN A 176 1.88 6.49 14.49
N ALA A 177 1.56 5.74 13.44
CA ALA A 177 1.88 4.33 13.35
C ALA A 177 3.41 4.10 13.32
N LEU A 178 4.14 4.90 12.54
CA LEU A 178 5.60 4.83 12.49
C LEU A 178 6.24 5.07 13.87
N LEU A 179 5.79 6.12 14.58
CA LEU A 179 6.28 6.41 15.93
C LEU A 179 6.02 5.24 16.88
N GLU A 180 4.83 4.62 16.82
CA GLU A 180 4.49 3.49 17.65
C GLU A 180 5.29 2.23 17.30
N LEU A 181 5.44 1.94 16.00
CA LEU A 181 6.19 0.78 15.50
C LEU A 181 7.70 0.86 15.80
N LYS A 182 8.24 2.06 16.06
CA LYS A 182 9.62 2.26 16.49
C LYS A 182 9.85 2.06 17.98
N ASN A 183 8.81 1.94 18.78
CA ASN A 183 8.96 1.64 20.20
C ASN A 183 9.55 0.23 20.37
N PRO A 184 10.42 0.00 21.37
CA PRO A 184 10.96 -1.31 21.66
C PRO A 184 9.88 -2.37 21.94
N VAL A 185 8.74 -1.95 22.50
CA VAL A 185 7.55 -2.76 22.74
C VAL A 185 6.34 -1.95 22.23
N PRO A 186 5.95 -2.13 20.97
CA PRO A 186 4.82 -1.39 20.39
C PRO A 186 3.49 -1.81 21.04
N ASP A 187 2.60 -0.84 21.27
CA ASP A 187 1.22 -1.09 21.66
C ASP A 187 0.40 -1.56 20.44
N MET A 188 0.20 -2.88 20.35
CA MET A 188 -0.52 -3.49 19.23
C MET A 188 -1.99 -3.06 19.16
N LYS A 189 -2.62 -2.71 20.29
CA LYS A 189 -3.98 -2.18 20.29
C LYS A 189 -4.02 -0.79 19.66
N LYS A 190 -3.04 0.04 19.94
CA LYS A 190 -2.90 1.36 19.32
C LYS A 190 -2.65 1.24 17.82
N ILE A 191 -1.79 0.32 17.39
CA ILE A 191 -1.57 0.02 15.97
C ILE A 191 -2.86 -0.43 15.29
N ALA A 192 -3.59 -1.38 15.89
CA ALA A 192 -4.88 -1.84 15.36
C ALA A 192 -5.89 -0.70 15.21
N ASN A 193 -5.96 0.21 16.19
CA ASN A 193 -6.83 1.38 16.12
C ASN A 193 -6.44 2.32 14.97
N LEU A 194 -5.13 2.54 14.72
CA LEU A 194 -4.64 3.36 13.61
C LEU A 194 -4.96 2.72 12.26
N VAL A 195 -4.80 1.39 12.13
CA VAL A 195 -5.17 0.65 10.93
C VAL A 195 -6.67 0.77 10.64
N ASN A 196 -7.52 0.59 11.66
CA ASN A 196 -8.97 0.76 11.52
C ASN A 196 -9.36 2.20 11.17
N ALA A 197 -8.71 3.20 11.78
CA ALA A 197 -8.96 4.61 11.48
C ALA A 197 -8.60 4.95 10.02
N HIS A 198 -7.51 4.39 9.50
CA HIS A 198 -7.14 4.54 8.10
C HIS A 198 -8.19 3.88 7.18
N GLN A 199 -8.65 2.66 7.49
CA GLN A 199 -9.72 1.98 6.74
C GLN A 199 -11.01 2.79 6.74
N GLU A 200 -11.39 3.39 7.86
CA GLU A 200 -12.59 4.22 7.95
C GLU A 200 -12.54 5.44 7.00
N ILE A 201 -11.37 6.04 6.80
CA ILE A 201 -11.20 7.13 5.83
C ILE A 201 -11.39 6.62 4.40
N LEU A 202 -10.80 5.46 4.07
CA LEU A 202 -10.95 4.85 2.74
C LEU A 202 -12.42 4.52 2.44
N ASP A 203 -13.13 4.01 3.42
CA ASP A 203 -14.54 3.64 3.30
C ASP A 203 -15.45 4.89 3.27
N LYS A 204 -15.45 5.69 4.35
CA LYS A 204 -16.44 6.76 4.55
C LYS A 204 -16.14 8.07 3.83
N LYS A 205 -14.87 8.35 3.50
CA LYS A 205 -14.48 9.59 2.82
C LYS A 205 -14.22 9.40 1.35
N LEU A 206 -13.58 8.30 0.98
CA LEU A 206 -13.21 8.02 -0.40
C LEU A 206 -14.15 7.04 -1.09
N ASN A 207 -15.07 6.42 -0.35
CA ASN A 207 -16.02 5.41 -0.85
C ASN A 207 -15.32 4.32 -1.67
N ASN A 208 -14.18 3.85 -1.17
CA ASN A 208 -13.23 3.02 -1.91
C ASN A 208 -13.25 1.54 -1.46
N THR A 209 -14.26 1.13 -0.70
CA THR A 209 -14.41 -0.25 -0.22
C THR A 209 -15.73 -0.82 -0.74
N PRO A 210 -15.74 -1.87 -1.59
CA PRO A 210 -16.94 -2.55 -2.02
C PRO A 210 -17.75 -3.10 -0.85
N GLN A 211 -19.07 -3.14 -0.98
CA GLN A 211 -19.97 -3.52 0.10
C GLN A 211 -19.75 -4.97 0.56
N GLU A 212 -19.45 -5.87 -0.38
CA GLU A 212 -19.14 -7.28 -0.12
C GLU A 212 -17.89 -7.40 0.75
N MET A 213 -16.85 -6.61 0.44
CA MET A 213 -15.64 -6.57 1.24
C MET A 213 -15.88 -6.01 2.65
N ILE A 214 -16.78 -5.02 2.79
CA ILE A 214 -17.21 -4.50 4.10
C ILE A 214 -17.87 -5.61 4.92
N TYR A 215 -18.70 -6.46 4.32
CA TYR A 215 -19.29 -7.62 5.01
C TYR A 215 -18.24 -8.60 5.52
N MET A 216 -17.28 -8.97 4.68
CA MET A 216 -16.17 -9.86 5.07
C MET A 216 -15.31 -9.26 6.17
N MET A 217 -14.96 -7.98 6.08
CA MET A 217 -14.21 -7.25 7.11
C MET A 217 -14.95 -7.19 8.45
N ASN A 218 -16.27 -6.99 8.43
CA ASN A 218 -17.10 -7.00 9.63
C ASN A 218 -17.19 -8.40 10.24
N ALA A 219 -17.31 -9.45 9.41
CA ALA A 219 -17.28 -10.84 9.86
C ALA A 219 -15.94 -11.14 10.57
N ALA A 220 -14.82 -10.74 9.97
CA ALA A 220 -13.50 -10.89 10.58
C ALA A 220 -13.39 -10.20 11.96
N LYS A 221 -13.86 -8.95 12.07
CA LYS A 221 -13.90 -8.22 13.34
C LYS A 221 -14.76 -8.91 14.40
N ASN A 222 -15.94 -9.37 14.02
CA ASN A 222 -16.84 -10.09 14.93
C ASN A 222 -16.26 -11.44 15.39
N ALA A 223 -15.39 -12.04 14.57
CA ALA A 223 -14.69 -13.28 14.91
C ALA A 223 -13.43 -13.06 15.78
N GLY A 224 -13.00 -11.82 15.97
CA GLY A 224 -11.89 -11.48 16.86
C GLY A 224 -10.70 -10.80 16.20
N ALA A 225 -10.79 -10.40 14.92
CA ALA A 225 -9.77 -9.56 14.32
C ALA A 225 -9.73 -8.18 14.98
N SER A 226 -8.56 -7.75 15.40
CA SER A 226 -8.33 -6.45 16.07
C SER A 226 -8.36 -5.28 15.06
N ALA A 227 -7.97 -5.54 13.82
CA ALA A 227 -8.02 -4.56 12.73
C ALA A 227 -8.22 -5.24 11.38
N VAL A 228 -8.82 -4.50 10.46
CA VAL A 228 -8.98 -4.90 9.06
C VAL A 228 -8.68 -3.72 8.14
N LYS A 229 -8.11 -4.00 6.98
CA LYS A 229 -7.84 -2.94 6.00
C LYS A 229 -7.70 -3.51 4.58
N ILE A 230 -8.26 -2.81 3.59
CA ILE A 230 -8.01 -3.11 2.18
C ILE A 230 -6.51 -3.04 1.85
N VAL A 231 -6.07 -3.88 0.93
CA VAL A 231 -4.69 -3.90 0.43
C VAL A 231 -4.57 -3.02 -0.82
N GLY A 232 -3.54 -2.18 -0.83
CA GLY A 232 -3.24 -1.31 -1.97
C GLY A 232 -4.29 -0.21 -2.20
N SER A 233 -4.64 0.03 -3.48
CA SER A 233 -5.52 1.14 -3.89
C SER A 233 -7.00 0.99 -3.51
N GLY A 234 -7.45 -0.19 -3.11
CA GLY A 234 -8.88 -0.46 -2.84
C GLY A 234 -9.70 -0.70 -4.10
N GLY A 235 -11.03 -0.59 -3.99
CA GLY A 235 -11.96 -0.82 -5.09
C GLY A 235 -12.19 -2.29 -5.46
N GLY A 236 -11.72 -3.22 -4.64
CA GLY A 236 -11.78 -4.67 -4.85
C GLY A 236 -10.48 -5.36 -4.44
N GLY A 237 -10.33 -6.63 -4.81
CA GLY A 237 -9.17 -7.46 -4.48
C GLY A 237 -9.15 -7.89 -3.02
N CYS A 238 -7.98 -7.84 -2.37
CA CYS A 238 -7.79 -8.34 -1.04
C CYS A 238 -7.87 -7.27 0.06
N PHE A 239 -8.17 -7.75 1.26
CA PHE A 239 -7.95 -7.03 2.52
C PHE A 239 -7.13 -7.90 3.47
N PHE A 240 -6.55 -7.32 4.50
CA PHE A 240 -5.96 -8.08 5.58
C PHE A 240 -6.73 -7.89 6.89
N ALA A 241 -6.72 -8.92 7.72
CA ALA A 241 -7.22 -8.90 9.09
C ALA A 241 -6.07 -9.21 10.05
N MET A 242 -5.85 -8.34 11.06
CA MET A 242 -4.89 -8.58 12.13
C MET A 242 -5.59 -9.37 13.24
N THR A 243 -4.99 -10.46 13.68
CA THR A 243 -5.53 -11.30 14.75
C THR A 243 -4.44 -11.90 15.61
N GLU A 244 -4.81 -12.39 16.78
CA GLU A 244 -3.95 -13.23 17.59
C GLU A 244 -4.04 -14.68 17.12
N ALA A 245 -2.95 -15.45 17.32
CA ALA A 245 -2.84 -16.84 16.84
C ALA A 245 -4.03 -17.73 17.26
N GLN A 246 -4.55 -17.53 18.48
CA GLN A 246 -5.68 -18.30 18.99
C GLN A 246 -7.00 -18.06 18.27
N SER A 247 -7.13 -16.95 17.54
CA SER A 247 -8.34 -16.57 16.82
C SER A 247 -8.24 -16.77 15.31
N GLU A 248 -7.09 -17.17 14.79
CA GLU A 248 -6.84 -17.29 13.35
C GLU A 248 -7.92 -18.12 12.64
N GLN A 249 -8.13 -19.36 13.05
CA GLN A 249 -9.06 -20.24 12.36
C GLN A 249 -10.48 -19.69 12.39
N LYS A 250 -10.92 -19.14 13.53
CA LYS A 250 -12.25 -18.53 13.65
C LYS A 250 -12.42 -17.33 12.72
N VAL A 251 -11.37 -16.52 12.55
CA VAL A 251 -11.38 -15.37 11.63
C VAL A 251 -11.40 -15.85 10.17
N ILE A 252 -10.59 -16.87 9.82
CA ILE A 252 -10.58 -17.47 8.49
C ILE A 252 -11.98 -18.00 8.14
N ASP A 253 -12.57 -18.85 9.00
CA ASP A 253 -13.87 -19.44 8.77
C ASP A 253 -14.95 -18.36 8.56
N SER A 254 -14.92 -17.30 9.38
CA SER A 254 -15.89 -16.20 9.26
C SER A 254 -15.75 -15.38 7.97
N ILE A 255 -14.52 -15.23 7.45
CA ILE A 255 -14.27 -14.54 6.18
C ILE A 255 -14.79 -15.41 5.02
N ILE A 256 -14.55 -16.72 5.05
CA ILE A 256 -15.02 -17.67 4.05
C ILE A 256 -16.54 -17.71 4.03
N GLU A 257 -17.19 -17.82 5.21
CA GLU A 257 -18.65 -17.79 5.33
C GLU A 257 -19.28 -16.47 4.83
N ALA A 258 -18.53 -15.37 4.90
CA ALA A 258 -18.95 -14.08 4.38
C ALA A 258 -18.72 -13.91 2.87
N GLY A 259 -18.11 -14.91 2.17
CA GLY A 259 -18.03 -14.96 0.71
C GLY A 259 -16.62 -14.79 0.11
N ALA A 260 -15.54 -14.92 0.92
CA ALA A 260 -14.16 -14.91 0.41
C ALA A 260 -13.76 -16.23 -0.23
#